data_ed51bbf37ba59384b99bba82fecb7ec3
#
_entry.id   ed51bbf37ba59384b99bba82fecb7ec3
#
_cell.length_a   1.000
_cell.length_b   1.000
_cell.length_c   1.000
_cell.angle_alpha   90.00
_cell.angle_beta   90.00
_cell.angle_gamma   90.00
#
_symmetry.space_group_name_H-M   'P 1'
#
loop_
_entity.id
_entity.type
_entity.pdbx_description
1 polymer ?
#
loop_
_entity_poly.entity_id
_entity_poly.type
_entity_poly.pdbx_seq_one_letter_code
_entity_poly.pdbx_strand_id
1 'polypeptide(L)'
;MIEYIKSDLYRYEGKTTWKSFVKYYRKNAGFRFLVAYRLVNAKGLLKIIGGILWTFRDKQRIQILRETKIGYGLYISHGGPVVVNPSAVIGDNCNLSQFVTIGSNEGRAAVIGDNVYIGPNTCIVENVSIGDNATIGAGSVVTKDIPSDATAAGNYAKVLNFNNPGRYVENRWSCTSGGGQNC
;
A
#
# COMPACT_ATOMS: atom_id res chain seq x y z
N MET A 1 14.94 4.26 5.69
CA MET A 1 14.14 5.21 4.88
C MET A 1 14.40 5.13 3.38
N ILE A 2 15.63 5.17 2.92
CA ILE A 2 15.97 5.01 1.49
C ILE A 2 15.50 3.64 0.97
N GLU A 3 15.64 2.59 1.76
CA GLU A 3 15.18 1.25 1.41
C GLU A 3 13.65 1.19 1.20
N TYR A 4 12.86 1.90 1.99
CA TYR A 4 11.42 2.00 1.74
C TYR A 4 11.10 2.63 0.38
N ILE A 5 11.81 3.71 0.02
CA ILE A 5 11.61 4.34 -1.30
C ILE A 5 12.06 3.41 -2.43
N LYS A 6 13.16 2.67 -2.25
CA LYS A 6 13.61 1.67 -3.22
C LYS A 6 12.60 0.52 -3.35
N SER A 7 12.07 0.02 -2.23
CA SER A 7 11.05 -1.02 -2.25
C SER A 7 9.78 -0.58 -2.97
N ASP A 8 9.30 0.63 -2.68
CA ASP A 8 8.15 1.18 -3.39
C ASP A 8 8.44 1.35 -4.90
N LEU A 9 9.63 1.83 -5.28
CA LEU A 9 10.04 1.96 -6.69
C LEU A 9 10.11 0.60 -7.40
N TYR A 10 10.64 -0.41 -6.72
CA TYR A 10 10.80 -1.75 -7.27
C TYR A 10 9.46 -2.35 -7.71
N ARG A 11 8.38 -2.05 -7.00
CA ARG A 11 7.03 -2.51 -7.32
C ARG A 11 6.55 -2.05 -8.70
N TYR A 12 7.02 -0.91 -9.19
CA TYR A 12 6.58 -0.36 -10.48
C TYR A 12 7.30 -0.94 -11.70
N GLU A 13 8.55 -1.38 -11.55
CA GLU A 13 9.38 -1.77 -12.72
C GLU A 13 10.34 -2.94 -12.45
N GLY A 14 10.39 -3.48 -11.22
CA GLY A 14 11.38 -4.50 -10.83
C GLY A 14 12.82 -3.96 -10.80
N LYS A 15 13.01 -2.64 -10.73
CA LYS A 15 14.32 -1.97 -10.74
C LYS A 15 14.36 -0.78 -9.80
N THR A 16 15.55 -0.50 -9.25
CA THR A 16 15.79 0.61 -8.30
C THR A 16 16.81 1.62 -8.83
N THR A 17 16.90 1.78 -10.16
CA THR A 17 17.86 2.69 -10.80
C THR A 17 17.44 4.15 -10.66
N TRP A 18 18.41 5.09 -10.71
CA TRP A 18 18.10 6.51 -10.74
C TRP A 18 17.21 6.92 -11.92
N LYS A 19 17.41 6.30 -13.09
CA LYS A 19 16.59 6.52 -14.28
C LYS A 19 15.13 6.12 -14.02
N SER A 20 14.89 4.98 -13.39
CA SER A 20 13.55 4.54 -12.97
C SER A 20 12.94 5.48 -11.95
N PHE A 21 13.71 5.93 -10.96
CA PHE A 21 13.26 6.90 -9.97
C PHE A 21 12.74 8.19 -10.64
N VAL A 22 13.55 8.83 -11.47
CA VAL A 22 13.17 10.08 -12.16
C VAL A 22 11.94 9.85 -13.05
N LYS A 23 11.87 8.73 -13.77
CA LYS A 23 10.73 8.36 -14.63
C LYS A 23 9.42 8.30 -13.83
N TYR A 24 9.40 7.52 -12.74
CA TYR A 24 8.17 7.32 -11.94
C TYR A 24 7.84 8.52 -11.07
N TYR A 25 8.82 9.22 -10.52
CA TYR A 25 8.59 10.45 -9.77
C TYR A 25 7.90 11.53 -10.63
N ARG A 26 8.25 11.64 -11.91
CA ARG A 26 7.62 12.62 -12.82
C ARG A 26 6.25 12.17 -13.34
N LYS A 27 6.08 10.88 -13.61
CA LYS A 27 4.91 10.37 -14.35
C LYS A 27 3.84 9.71 -13.48
N ASN A 28 4.17 9.28 -12.26
CA ASN A 28 3.24 8.51 -11.42
C ASN A 28 2.93 9.24 -10.11
N ALA A 29 1.67 9.61 -9.92
CA ALA A 29 1.22 10.35 -8.73
C ALA A 29 1.32 9.50 -7.46
N GLY A 30 1.05 8.19 -7.55
CA GLY A 30 1.18 7.25 -6.43
C GLY A 30 2.61 7.18 -5.93
N PHE A 31 3.58 7.03 -6.83
CA PHE A 31 4.99 7.00 -6.44
C PHE A 31 5.47 8.35 -5.86
N ARG A 32 5.07 9.48 -6.44
CA ARG A 32 5.36 10.81 -5.85
C ARG A 32 4.84 10.94 -4.43
N PHE A 33 3.61 10.48 -4.22
CA PHE A 33 3.00 10.46 -2.88
C PHE A 33 3.83 9.61 -1.92
N LEU A 34 4.21 8.38 -2.33
CA LEU A 34 5.00 7.47 -1.50
C LEU A 34 6.36 8.08 -1.12
N VAL A 35 7.06 8.73 -2.05
CA VAL A 35 8.31 9.43 -1.74
C VAL A 35 8.08 10.50 -0.65
N ALA A 36 7.06 11.34 -0.79
CA ALA A 36 6.74 12.36 0.22
C ALA A 36 6.36 11.72 1.58
N TYR A 37 5.54 10.66 1.54
CA TYR A 37 5.13 9.90 2.72
C TYR A 37 6.32 9.28 3.46
N ARG A 38 7.24 8.63 2.74
CA ARG A 38 8.43 8.01 3.34
C ARG A 38 9.35 9.07 3.94
N LEU A 39 9.59 10.18 3.22
CA LEU A 39 10.47 11.24 3.69
C LEU A 39 9.93 12.03 4.87
N VAL A 40 8.62 12.31 4.94
CA VAL A 40 8.04 13.01 6.11
C VAL A 40 8.14 12.18 7.39
N ASN A 41 8.19 10.86 7.25
CA ASN A 41 8.40 9.90 8.36
C ASN A 41 9.88 9.56 8.61
N ALA A 42 10.82 10.20 7.90
CA ALA A 42 12.25 10.03 8.13
C ALA A 42 12.75 10.79 9.36
N LYS A 43 14.06 10.70 9.61
CA LYS A 43 14.77 11.48 10.63
C LYS A 43 15.71 12.51 9.98
N GLY A 44 16.11 13.52 10.76
CA GLY A 44 17.10 14.52 10.33
C GLY A 44 16.65 15.34 9.12
N LEU A 45 17.60 15.69 8.26
CA LEU A 45 17.39 16.53 7.08
C LEU A 45 16.33 15.98 6.10
N LEU A 46 16.25 14.65 5.96
CA LEU A 46 15.25 14.00 5.10
C LEU A 46 13.82 14.32 5.53
N LYS A 47 13.57 14.44 6.84
CA LYS A 47 12.24 14.82 7.37
C LYS A 47 11.86 16.25 6.96
N ILE A 48 12.82 17.17 6.90
CA ILE A 48 12.57 18.57 6.49
C ILE A 48 12.16 18.58 5.01
N ILE A 49 12.92 17.90 4.15
CA ILE A 49 12.60 17.76 2.73
C ILE A 49 11.22 17.09 2.57
N GLY A 50 10.99 16.02 3.33
CA GLY A 50 9.71 15.32 3.35
C GLY A 50 8.55 16.22 3.75
N GLY A 51 8.71 17.09 4.75
CA GLY A 51 7.70 18.05 5.19
C GLY A 51 7.30 19.03 4.08
N ILE A 52 8.26 19.53 3.31
CA ILE A 52 8.01 20.39 2.15
C ILE A 52 7.18 19.64 1.10
N LEU A 53 7.63 18.45 0.68
CA LEU A 53 6.93 17.63 -0.31
C LEU A 53 5.53 17.23 0.16
N TRP A 54 5.39 16.95 1.47
CA TRP A 54 4.11 16.59 2.08
C TRP A 54 3.10 17.74 2.05
N THR A 55 3.55 18.97 2.21
CA THR A 55 2.70 20.16 2.17
C THR A 55 2.12 20.40 0.77
N PHE A 56 2.93 20.15 -0.26
CA PHE A 56 2.54 20.36 -1.66
C PHE A 56 1.96 19.13 -2.35
N ARG A 57 1.72 18.02 -1.62
CA ARG A 57 1.11 16.83 -2.22
C ARG A 57 -0.35 17.06 -2.62
N ASP A 58 -0.84 16.30 -3.56
CA ASP A 58 -2.28 16.26 -3.90
C ASP A 58 -3.06 15.59 -2.74
N LYS A 59 -3.68 16.43 -1.90
CA LYS A 59 -4.42 15.99 -0.71
C LYS A 59 -5.78 15.39 -1.04
N GLN A 60 -6.32 15.65 -2.22
CA GLN A 60 -7.64 15.16 -2.62
C GLN A 60 -7.55 13.76 -3.23
N ARG A 61 -6.49 13.49 -3.96
CA ARG A 61 -6.31 12.23 -4.68
C ARG A 61 -5.92 11.07 -3.77
N ILE A 62 -4.94 11.26 -2.87
CA ILE A 62 -4.48 10.21 -1.97
C ILE A 62 -4.57 10.72 -0.54
N GLN A 63 -5.57 10.20 0.18
CA GLN A 63 -5.88 10.55 1.55
C GLN A 63 -5.38 9.45 2.49
N ILE A 64 -4.06 9.33 2.59
CA ILE A 64 -3.36 8.50 3.56
C ILE A 64 -2.57 9.44 4.45
N LEU A 65 -2.81 9.41 5.76
CA LEU A 65 -2.12 10.27 6.69
C LEU A 65 -0.73 9.71 7.04
N ARG A 66 0.17 10.56 7.49
CA ARG A 66 1.55 10.16 7.83
C ARG A 66 1.65 9.18 9.00
N GLU A 67 0.64 9.14 9.84
CA GLU A 67 0.51 8.25 11.00
C GLU A 67 0.14 6.82 10.63
N THR A 68 -0.43 6.59 9.44
CA THR A 68 -0.79 5.26 8.94
C THR A 68 0.45 4.37 8.88
N LYS A 69 0.38 3.16 9.38
CA LYS A 69 1.49 2.21 9.35
C LYS A 69 1.50 1.46 8.02
N ILE A 70 2.60 1.59 7.28
CA ILE A 70 2.75 0.97 5.96
C ILE A 70 4.12 0.31 5.85
N GLY A 71 4.13 -0.97 5.52
CA GLY A 71 5.32 -1.78 5.28
C GLY A 71 6.09 -1.40 4.01
N TYR A 72 7.01 -2.25 3.59
CA TYR A 72 7.81 -2.07 2.38
C TYR A 72 6.98 -2.29 1.11
N GLY A 73 7.36 -1.65 0.03
CA GLY A 73 6.84 -1.98 -1.30
C GLY A 73 5.34 -1.73 -1.48
N LEU A 74 4.79 -0.66 -0.94
CA LEU A 74 3.43 -0.28 -1.29
C LEU A 74 3.34 0.15 -2.75
N TYR A 75 2.35 -0.37 -3.47
CA TYR A 75 2.03 0.02 -4.84
C TYR A 75 0.65 0.68 -4.90
N ILE A 76 0.59 1.95 -5.34
CA ILE A 76 -0.66 2.68 -5.57
C ILE A 76 -0.90 2.75 -7.08
N SER A 77 -1.82 1.93 -7.55
CA SER A 77 -2.17 1.81 -8.96
C SER A 77 -2.88 3.08 -9.44
N HIS A 78 -2.57 3.50 -10.66
CA HIS A 78 -3.15 4.69 -11.30
C HIS A 78 -3.05 6.01 -10.50
N GLY A 79 -2.31 6.01 -9.40
CA GLY A 79 -2.13 7.20 -8.55
C GLY A 79 -3.36 7.65 -7.77
N GLY A 80 -4.27 6.74 -7.43
CA GLY A 80 -5.50 7.02 -6.67
C GLY A 80 -6.69 7.40 -7.56
N PRO A 81 -7.83 7.91 -6.99
CA PRO A 81 -8.05 8.22 -5.57
C PRO A 81 -8.00 7.02 -4.63
N VAL A 82 -7.47 7.23 -3.44
CA VAL A 82 -7.44 6.22 -2.36
C VAL A 82 -7.66 6.93 -1.03
N VAL A 83 -8.50 6.35 -0.18
CA VAL A 83 -8.76 6.88 1.18
C VAL A 83 -8.43 5.79 2.20
N VAL A 84 -7.55 6.09 3.15
CA VAL A 84 -7.15 5.15 4.20
C VAL A 84 -7.23 5.82 5.56
N ASN A 85 -8.00 5.22 6.45
CA ASN A 85 -8.08 5.65 7.85
C ASN A 85 -6.69 5.54 8.51
N PRO A 86 -6.26 6.52 9.31
CA PRO A 86 -4.91 6.54 9.89
C PRO A 86 -4.61 5.38 10.84
N SER A 87 -5.63 4.74 11.41
CA SER A 87 -5.46 3.56 12.28
C SER A 87 -5.25 2.24 11.52
N ALA A 88 -5.39 2.24 10.19
CA ALA A 88 -5.11 1.06 9.39
C ALA A 88 -3.63 0.65 9.46
N VAL A 89 -3.39 -0.65 9.36
CA VAL A 89 -2.05 -1.22 9.23
C VAL A 89 -1.99 -1.96 7.90
N ILE A 90 -0.98 -1.64 7.09
CA ILE A 90 -0.76 -2.24 5.78
C ILE A 90 0.61 -2.89 5.78
N GLY A 91 0.67 -4.18 5.50
CA GLY A 91 1.89 -4.98 5.43
C GLY A 91 2.76 -4.67 4.22
N ASP A 92 3.70 -5.57 3.95
CA ASP A 92 4.66 -5.44 2.86
C ASP A 92 4.04 -5.82 1.51
N ASN A 93 4.54 -5.19 0.43
CA ASN A 93 4.17 -5.52 -0.95
C ASN A 93 2.68 -5.45 -1.28
N CYS A 94 1.91 -4.63 -0.58
CA CYS A 94 0.50 -4.48 -0.87
C CYS A 94 0.23 -3.63 -2.13
N ASN A 95 -0.88 -3.94 -2.81
CA ASN A 95 -1.40 -3.15 -3.92
C ASN A 95 -2.70 -2.47 -3.50
N LEU A 96 -2.76 -1.15 -3.61
CA LEU A 96 -4.01 -0.39 -3.50
C LEU A 96 -4.40 0.11 -4.89
N SER A 97 -5.51 -0.40 -5.42
CA SER A 97 -6.06 0.09 -6.69
C SER A 97 -6.84 1.40 -6.48
N GLN A 98 -7.21 2.05 -7.58
CA GLN A 98 -7.98 3.28 -7.52
C GLN A 98 -9.35 3.07 -6.87
N PHE A 99 -9.84 4.11 -6.21
CA PHE A 99 -11.11 4.17 -5.48
C PHE A 99 -11.21 3.17 -4.31
N VAL A 100 -10.08 2.69 -3.80
CA VAL A 100 -10.06 1.90 -2.56
C VAL A 100 -10.32 2.82 -1.37
N THR A 101 -11.24 2.39 -0.50
CA THR A 101 -11.53 3.02 0.78
C THR A 101 -11.30 2.02 1.91
N ILE A 102 -10.44 2.37 2.86
CA ILE A 102 -10.25 1.63 4.11
C ILE A 102 -10.72 2.55 5.23
N GLY A 103 -11.91 2.30 5.75
CA GLY A 103 -12.60 3.18 6.68
C GLY A 103 -12.90 2.52 8.02
N SER A 104 -13.06 3.36 9.05
CA SER A 104 -13.61 2.98 10.34
C SER A 104 -14.23 4.21 11.01
N ASN A 105 -15.40 4.01 11.64
CA ASN A 105 -16.04 4.99 12.50
C ASN A 105 -16.01 4.57 13.98
N GLU A 106 -15.86 3.28 14.26
CA GLU A 106 -15.99 2.70 15.61
C GLU A 106 -14.66 2.05 16.08
N GLY A 107 -13.57 2.82 16.14
CA GLY A 107 -12.32 2.32 16.68
C GLY A 107 -11.20 2.15 15.67
N ARG A 108 -10.73 0.92 15.43
CA ARG A 108 -9.61 0.64 14.53
C ARG A 108 -10.11 0.28 13.13
N ALA A 109 -9.36 0.72 12.12
CA ALA A 109 -9.53 0.23 10.76
C ALA A 109 -8.78 -1.10 10.55
N ALA A 110 -8.90 -1.63 9.34
CA ALA A 110 -8.38 -2.93 8.96
C ALA A 110 -6.88 -3.11 9.21
N VAL A 111 -6.50 -4.35 9.53
CA VAL A 111 -5.12 -4.84 9.50
C VAL A 111 -4.97 -5.71 8.24
N ILE A 112 -4.06 -5.30 7.36
CA ILE A 112 -3.81 -5.94 6.08
C ILE A 112 -2.42 -6.57 6.14
N GLY A 113 -2.34 -7.85 5.84
CA GLY A 113 -1.09 -8.62 5.82
C GLY A 113 -0.20 -8.29 4.62
N ASP A 114 0.75 -9.16 4.34
CA ASP A 114 1.74 -9.00 3.29
C ASP A 114 1.24 -9.54 1.94
N ASN A 115 1.75 -8.96 0.85
CA ASN A 115 1.45 -9.40 -0.52
C ASN A 115 -0.06 -9.38 -0.86
N VAL A 116 -0.81 -8.45 -0.29
CA VAL A 116 -2.26 -8.34 -0.50
C VAL A 116 -2.56 -7.45 -1.71
N TYR A 117 -3.43 -7.93 -2.58
CA TYR A 117 -4.00 -7.12 -3.66
C TYR A 117 -5.41 -6.66 -3.30
N ILE A 118 -5.65 -5.36 -3.36
CA ILE A 118 -6.98 -4.77 -3.17
C ILE A 118 -7.41 -4.13 -4.48
N GLY A 119 -8.43 -4.74 -5.10
CA GLY A 119 -8.98 -4.34 -6.39
C GLY A 119 -9.67 -2.99 -6.37
N PRO A 120 -9.92 -2.38 -7.54
CA PRO A 120 -10.54 -1.05 -7.65
C PRO A 120 -11.97 -1.04 -7.07
N ASN A 121 -12.38 0.14 -6.57
CA ASN A 121 -13.70 0.36 -5.94
C ASN A 121 -13.99 -0.56 -4.76
N THR A 122 -12.96 -1.06 -4.06
CA THR A 122 -13.13 -1.87 -2.85
C THR A 122 -13.31 -1.00 -1.62
N CYS A 123 -14.32 -1.31 -0.81
CA CYS A 123 -14.52 -0.73 0.51
C CYS A 123 -14.20 -1.77 1.59
N ILE A 124 -13.26 -1.46 2.48
CA ILE A 124 -12.93 -2.27 3.65
C ILE A 124 -13.38 -1.48 4.87
N VAL A 125 -14.25 -2.09 5.67
CA VAL A 125 -15.00 -1.39 6.72
C VAL A 125 -14.68 -1.97 8.08
N GLU A 126 -14.38 -1.07 9.03
CA GLU A 126 -14.10 -1.37 10.42
C GLU A 126 -12.86 -2.26 10.66
N ASN A 127 -12.78 -2.84 11.83
CA ASN A 127 -11.63 -3.64 12.31
C ASN A 127 -11.67 -5.06 11.75
N VAL A 128 -11.37 -5.22 10.47
CA VAL A 128 -11.22 -6.54 9.84
C VAL A 128 -9.76 -6.89 9.63
N SER A 129 -9.43 -8.18 9.63
CA SER A 129 -8.12 -8.71 9.27
C SER A 129 -8.16 -9.29 7.86
N ILE A 130 -7.21 -8.87 7.01
CA ILE A 130 -6.98 -9.47 5.70
C ILE A 130 -5.62 -10.16 5.75
N GLY A 131 -5.63 -11.48 5.64
CA GLY A 131 -4.43 -12.30 5.76
C GLY A 131 -3.47 -12.15 4.58
N ASP A 132 -2.26 -12.65 4.75
CA ASP A 132 -1.19 -12.58 3.74
C ASP A 132 -1.60 -13.23 2.43
N ASN A 133 -1.06 -12.70 1.32
CA ASN A 133 -1.32 -13.18 -0.03
C ASN A 133 -2.80 -13.18 -0.45
N ALA A 134 -3.67 -12.48 0.28
CA ALA A 134 -5.08 -12.38 -0.10
C ALA A 134 -5.26 -11.50 -1.35
N THR A 135 -6.28 -11.83 -2.13
CA THR A 135 -6.70 -11.07 -3.31
C THR A 135 -8.16 -10.64 -3.13
N ILE A 136 -8.39 -9.34 -3.06
CA ILE A 136 -9.74 -8.77 -2.98
C ILE A 136 -10.15 -8.28 -4.37
N GLY A 137 -11.22 -8.86 -4.90
CA GLY A 137 -11.75 -8.51 -6.22
C GLY A 137 -12.34 -7.10 -6.27
N ALA A 138 -12.41 -6.54 -7.49
CA ALA A 138 -12.97 -5.21 -7.72
C ALA A 138 -14.41 -5.07 -7.23
N GLY A 139 -14.79 -3.88 -6.74
CA GLY A 139 -16.16 -3.57 -6.27
C GLY A 139 -16.59 -4.30 -5.01
N SER A 140 -15.66 -4.88 -4.26
CA SER A 140 -15.96 -5.65 -3.06
C SER A 140 -16.25 -4.74 -1.86
N VAL A 141 -17.13 -5.20 -0.97
CA VAL A 141 -17.36 -4.61 0.36
C VAL A 141 -16.95 -5.64 1.41
N VAL A 142 -15.81 -5.42 2.05
CA VAL A 142 -15.21 -6.32 3.05
C VAL A 142 -15.66 -5.86 4.44
N THR A 143 -16.44 -6.69 5.11
CA THR A 143 -17.00 -6.45 6.46
C THR A 143 -16.65 -7.57 7.44
N LYS A 144 -15.89 -8.57 7.00
CA LYS A 144 -15.43 -9.71 7.81
C LYS A 144 -14.00 -10.06 7.44
N ASP A 145 -13.32 -10.76 8.32
CA ASP A 145 -11.97 -11.22 8.11
C ASP A 145 -11.85 -12.08 6.83
N ILE A 146 -10.74 -11.90 6.14
CA ILE A 146 -10.37 -12.67 4.96
C ILE A 146 -9.11 -13.48 5.32
N PRO A 147 -9.16 -14.81 5.23
CA PRO A 147 -8.00 -15.65 5.54
C PRO A 147 -6.85 -15.44 4.56
N SER A 148 -5.64 -15.81 4.98
CA SER A 148 -4.46 -15.83 4.11
C SER A 148 -4.69 -16.70 2.88
N ASP A 149 -4.03 -16.34 1.78
CA ASP A 149 -4.05 -17.06 0.51
C ASP A 149 -5.41 -17.07 -0.22
N ALA A 150 -6.43 -16.42 0.36
CA ALA A 150 -7.78 -16.41 -0.20
C ALA A 150 -7.94 -15.39 -1.34
N THR A 151 -8.75 -15.77 -2.32
CA THR A 151 -9.41 -14.84 -3.23
C THR A 151 -10.82 -14.60 -2.73
N ALA A 152 -11.16 -13.34 -2.44
CA ALA A 152 -12.49 -12.93 -1.98
C ALA A 152 -13.05 -11.82 -2.86
N ALA A 153 -14.37 -11.82 -3.07
CA ALA A 153 -15.03 -10.76 -3.82
C ALA A 153 -16.53 -10.67 -3.49
N GLY A 154 -17.12 -9.56 -3.90
CA GLY A 154 -18.57 -9.32 -3.85
C GLY A 154 -18.99 -8.32 -2.78
N ASN A 155 -20.30 -8.04 -2.74
CA ASN A 155 -20.93 -7.19 -1.73
C ASN A 155 -22.04 -7.99 -1.00
N TYR A 156 -21.78 -8.54 0.20
CA TYR A 156 -20.53 -8.45 0.95
C TYR A 156 -19.51 -9.48 0.44
N ALA A 157 -18.21 -9.19 0.59
CA ALA A 157 -17.14 -10.07 0.11
C ALA A 157 -17.20 -11.45 0.79
N LYS A 158 -17.07 -12.49 -0.04
CA LYS A 158 -16.98 -13.89 0.39
C LYS A 158 -15.72 -14.51 -0.19
N VAL A 159 -15.13 -15.44 0.52
CA VAL A 159 -14.03 -16.26 0.01
C VAL A 159 -14.56 -17.11 -1.16
N LEU A 160 -13.91 -17.02 -2.30
CA LEU A 160 -14.24 -17.75 -3.51
C LEU A 160 -13.38 -19.00 -3.67
N ASN A 161 -12.09 -18.88 -3.44
CA ASN A 161 -11.11 -19.96 -3.57
C ASN A 161 -9.76 -19.58 -2.95
N PHE A 162 -8.80 -20.52 -2.97
CA PHE A 162 -7.42 -20.38 -2.52
C PHE A 162 -6.40 -20.74 -3.64
N ASN A 163 -6.80 -20.68 -4.89
CA ASN A 163 -6.03 -21.25 -6.01
C ASN A 163 -4.81 -20.41 -6.41
N ASN A 164 -4.83 -19.11 -6.15
CA ASN A 164 -3.80 -18.19 -6.63
C ASN A 164 -3.38 -17.19 -5.54
N PRO A 165 -2.63 -17.61 -4.51
CA PRO A 165 -2.18 -16.75 -3.44
C PRO A 165 -1.34 -15.56 -3.94
N GLY A 166 -1.67 -14.37 -3.48
CA GLY A 166 -0.95 -13.14 -3.86
C GLY A 166 -1.06 -12.77 -5.33
N ARG A 167 -2.14 -13.18 -6.00
CA ARG A 167 -2.41 -12.84 -7.39
C ARG A 167 -2.32 -11.32 -7.63
N TYR A 168 -1.72 -10.92 -8.73
CA TYR A 168 -1.50 -9.52 -9.15
C TYR A 168 -0.47 -8.74 -8.32
N VAL A 169 0.19 -9.34 -7.35
CA VAL A 169 1.28 -8.73 -6.61
C VAL A 169 2.60 -9.11 -7.25
N GLU A 170 3.03 -8.30 -8.22
CA GLU A 170 4.28 -8.50 -8.96
C GLU A 170 5.44 -7.71 -8.32
N ASN A 171 6.68 -8.01 -8.76
CA ASN A 171 7.89 -7.33 -8.29
C ASN A 171 7.95 -7.19 -6.76
N ARG A 172 7.71 -8.28 -6.03
CA ARG A 172 7.73 -8.27 -4.57
C ARG A 172 9.12 -7.91 -4.06
N TRP A 173 9.19 -6.94 -3.18
CA TRP A 173 10.41 -6.62 -2.48
C TRP A 173 10.68 -7.68 -1.41
N SER A 174 11.87 -8.27 -1.44
CA SER A 174 12.35 -9.15 -0.38
C SER A 174 13.54 -8.50 0.30
N CYS A 175 13.48 -8.35 1.61
CA CYS A 175 14.67 -8.08 2.40
C CYS A 175 15.57 -9.32 2.32
N THR A 176 16.60 -9.29 1.49
CA THR A 176 17.56 -10.40 1.44
C THR A 176 18.28 -10.51 2.77
N SER A 177 18.07 -11.63 3.44
CA SER A 177 18.81 -12.05 4.64
C SER A 177 20.25 -12.47 4.23
N GLY A 178 21.00 -11.56 3.63
CA GLY A 178 22.34 -11.81 3.12
C GLY A 178 23.20 -10.59 3.26
N GLY A 179 23.88 -10.43 4.41
CA GLY A 179 24.86 -9.37 4.68
C GLY A 179 24.34 -8.22 5.53
N GLY A 180 24.34 -8.43 6.82
CA GLY A 180 24.40 -7.48 7.93
C GLY A 180 24.03 -6.01 7.70
N GLN A 181 22.76 -5.71 7.42
CA GLN A 181 22.19 -4.41 7.74
C GLN A 181 20.69 -4.62 8.01
N ASN A 182 20.24 -4.20 9.18
CA ASN A 182 18.86 -4.28 9.65
C ASN A 182 17.92 -3.58 8.65
N CYS A 183 16.88 -4.30 8.18
CA CYS A 183 15.71 -3.71 7.57
C CYS A 183 14.95 -2.83 8.57
#